data_45ac81ce7fdcbad63e957a7cb4ae8553
#
_entry.id   45ac81ce7fdcbad63e957a7cb4ae8553
#
_cell.length_a   1.000
_cell.length_b   1.000
_cell.length_c   1.000
_cell.angle_alpha   90.00
_cell.angle_beta   90.00
_cell.angle_gamma   90.00
#
_symmetry.space_group_name_H-M   'P 1'
#
loop_
_entity.id
_entity.type
_entity.pdbx_description
1 polymer ?
#
loop_
_entity_poly.entity_id
_entity_poly.type
_entity_poly.pdbx_seq_one_letter_code
_entity_poly.pdbx_strand_id
1 'polypeptide(L)'
;MNRLWHECTIGCPVDGETKIAHCWIKAYDEGSVFGIDEGRISKLTIQIDGKTVVAYDRGWDIEPDESDLATMIAYSICLESYN
;
A
#
# COMPACT_ATOMS: atom_id res chain seq x y z
N MET A 1 21.73 -7.69 0.10
CA MET A 1 20.83 -6.52 0.19
C MET A 1 19.52 -6.84 -0.49
N ASN A 2 18.40 -6.60 0.19
CA ASN A 2 17.10 -6.91 -0.37
C ASN A 2 16.52 -5.66 -1.05
N ARG A 3 16.52 -5.64 -2.39
CA ARG A 3 16.00 -4.52 -3.17
C ARG A 3 14.50 -4.63 -3.44
N LEU A 4 13.87 -5.71 -2.99
CA LEU A 4 12.44 -5.92 -3.21
C LEU A 4 11.59 -5.11 -2.23
N TRP A 5 12.14 -4.80 -1.06
CA TRP A 5 11.42 -4.06 -0.03
C TRP A 5 11.59 -2.56 -0.19
N HIS A 6 10.47 -1.86 -0.12
CA HIS A 6 10.41 -0.40 -0.15
C HIS A 6 9.61 0.08 1.04
N GLU A 7 10.01 1.22 1.56
CA GLU A 7 9.29 1.87 2.64
C GLU A 7 9.07 3.32 2.23
N CYS A 8 7.86 3.82 2.42
CA CYS A 8 7.57 5.21 2.08
C CYS A 8 6.56 5.81 3.05
N THR A 9 6.51 7.13 3.04
CA THR A 9 5.57 7.91 3.82
C THR A 9 4.81 8.81 2.85
N ILE A 10 3.48 8.78 2.95
CA ILE A 10 2.61 9.50 2.02
C ILE A 10 1.72 10.44 2.83
N GLY A 11 1.72 11.72 2.45
CA GLY A 11 0.78 12.68 2.99
C GLY A 11 -0.55 12.59 2.25
N CYS A 12 -1.63 12.37 2.98
CA CYS A 12 -2.97 12.20 2.40
C CYS A 12 -3.87 13.34 2.86
N PRO A 13 -4.11 14.36 2.01
CA PRO A 13 -4.99 15.48 2.40
C PRO A 13 -6.44 15.02 2.43
N VAL A 14 -7.10 15.23 3.57
CA VAL A 14 -8.51 14.87 3.77
C VAL A 14 -9.15 15.94 4.65
N ASP A 15 -10.17 16.62 4.15
CA ASP A 15 -10.96 17.60 4.90
C ASP A 15 -10.12 18.68 5.60
N GLY A 16 -9.12 19.21 4.90
CA GLY A 16 -8.27 20.27 5.44
C GLY A 16 -7.16 19.78 6.36
N GLU A 17 -7.08 18.48 6.61
CA GLU A 17 -6.02 17.85 7.38
C GLU A 17 -5.13 17.02 6.47
N THR A 18 -3.89 16.81 6.90
CA THR A 18 -3.01 15.86 6.22
C THR A 18 -2.78 14.67 7.12
N LYS A 19 -3.27 13.52 6.69
CA LYS A 19 -3.01 12.25 7.39
C LYS A 19 -1.75 11.64 6.81
N ILE A 20 -0.94 11.03 7.66
CA ILE A 20 0.33 10.43 7.23
C ILE A 20 0.16 8.91 7.17
N ALA A 21 0.43 8.38 6.00
CA ALA A 21 0.42 6.94 5.78
C ALA A 21 1.85 6.42 5.72
N HIS A 22 2.13 5.37 6.48
CA HIS A 22 3.40 4.64 6.40
C HIS A 22 3.16 3.37 5.62
N CYS A 23 3.99 3.11 4.61
CA CYS A 23 3.81 2.00 3.70
C CYS A 23 5.06 1.13 3.64
N TRP A 24 4.86 -0.19 3.69
CA TRP A 24 5.90 -1.18 3.50
C TRP A 24 5.48 -2.06 2.33
N ILE A 25 6.32 -2.11 1.30
CA ILE A 25 5.97 -2.75 0.03
C ILE A 25 7.06 -3.73 -0.36
N LYS A 26 6.67 -4.94 -0.71
CA LYS A 26 7.56 -5.90 -1.37
C LYS A 26 7.09 -6.06 -2.81
N ALA A 27 7.92 -5.61 -3.75
CA ALA A 27 7.60 -5.65 -5.17
C ALA A 27 8.71 -6.35 -5.95
N TYR A 28 8.32 -7.26 -6.83
CA TYR A 28 9.25 -7.95 -7.72
C TYR A 28 9.40 -7.19 -9.03
N ASP A 29 10.38 -7.59 -9.85
CA ASP A 29 10.59 -6.96 -11.15
C ASP A 29 9.48 -7.28 -12.15
N GLU A 30 8.81 -8.41 -11.94
CA GLU A 30 7.72 -8.86 -12.79
C GLU A 30 6.49 -9.19 -11.96
N GLY A 31 5.32 -9.02 -12.56
CA GLY A 31 4.07 -9.42 -11.94
C GLY A 31 3.95 -10.92 -11.79
N SER A 32 3.08 -11.37 -10.89
CA SER A 32 2.82 -12.79 -10.66
C SER A 32 1.39 -13.00 -10.21
N VAL A 33 0.96 -14.27 -10.19
CA VAL A 33 -0.37 -14.62 -9.69
C VAL A 33 -0.52 -14.31 -8.19
N PHE A 34 0.57 -14.11 -7.47
CA PHE A 34 0.55 -13.75 -6.06
C PHE A 34 0.55 -12.25 -5.81
N GLY A 35 0.75 -11.44 -6.86
CA GLY A 35 0.76 -10.00 -6.75
C GLY A 35 -0.65 -9.40 -6.74
N ILE A 36 -0.78 -8.18 -6.22
CA ILE A 36 -2.05 -7.45 -6.27
C ILE A 36 -2.43 -7.27 -7.74
N ASP A 37 -3.63 -7.70 -8.11
CA ASP A 37 -4.12 -7.66 -9.49
C ASP A 37 -3.11 -8.26 -10.49
N GLU A 38 -2.43 -9.32 -10.07
CA GLU A 38 -1.38 -9.99 -10.84
C GLU A 38 -0.21 -9.05 -11.21
N GLY A 39 -0.01 -8.02 -10.41
CA GLY A 39 1.09 -7.07 -10.57
C GLY A 39 2.33 -7.49 -9.78
N ARG A 40 3.21 -6.53 -9.55
CA ARG A 40 4.52 -6.78 -8.94
C ARG A 40 4.51 -6.79 -7.42
N ILE A 41 3.51 -6.18 -6.78
CA ILE A 41 3.44 -6.09 -5.32
C ILE A 41 2.95 -7.41 -4.75
N SER A 42 3.82 -8.10 -4.01
CA SER A 42 3.46 -9.35 -3.35
C SER A 42 3.13 -9.16 -1.87
N LYS A 43 3.61 -8.08 -1.26
CA LYS A 43 3.29 -7.72 0.13
C LYS A 43 3.11 -6.22 0.22
N LEU A 44 2.09 -5.80 0.96
CA LEU A 44 1.80 -4.39 1.19
C LEU A 44 1.17 -4.22 2.56
N THR A 45 1.73 -3.32 3.35
CA THR A 45 1.14 -2.90 4.62
C THR A 45 1.07 -1.38 4.62
N ILE A 46 -0.10 -0.84 4.93
CA ILE A 46 -0.29 0.60 5.09
C ILE A 46 -0.85 0.85 6.48
N GLN A 47 -0.22 1.76 7.21
CA GLN A 47 -0.70 2.20 8.52
C GLN A 47 -0.98 3.71 8.49
N ILE A 48 -2.13 4.10 9.03
CA ILE A 48 -2.52 5.49 9.19
C ILE A 48 -2.94 5.68 10.64
N ASP A 49 -2.37 6.68 11.32
CA ASP A 49 -2.63 6.96 12.73
C ASP A 49 -2.43 5.72 13.62
N GLY A 50 -1.39 4.95 13.33
CA GLY A 50 -1.05 3.76 14.12
C GLY A 50 -1.94 2.54 13.85
N LYS A 51 -2.89 2.65 12.92
CA LYS A 51 -3.80 1.57 12.59
C LYS A 51 -3.44 0.99 11.22
N THR A 52 -3.37 -0.33 11.11
CA THR A 52 -3.18 -1.00 9.83
C THR A 52 -4.50 -0.94 9.04
N VAL A 53 -4.48 -0.25 7.92
CA VAL A 53 -5.64 -0.06 7.06
C VAL A 53 -5.62 -0.89 5.80
N VAL A 54 -4.43 -1.39 5.42
CA VAL A 54 -4.26 -2.29 4.28
C VAL A 54 -3.23 -3.35 4.66
N ALA A 55 -3.54 -4.61 4.39
CA ALA A 55 -2.59 -5.70 4.57
C ALA A 55 -2.79 -6.73 3.47
N TYR A 56 -1.74 -6.94 2.68
CA TYR A 56 -1.70 -7.92 1.61
C TYR A 56 -0.42 -8.73 1.73
N ASP A 57 -0.54 -10.04 1.76
CA ASP A 57 0.61 -10.96 1.77
C ASP A 57 0.28 -12.13 0.86
N ARG A 58 0.53 -11.95 -0.44
CA ARG A 58 0.19 -12.89 -1.51
C ARG A 58 -1.30 -13.23 -1.54
N GLY A 59 -2.11 -12.39 -0.93
CA GLY A 59 -3.55 -12.47 -0.80
C GLY A 59 -4.01 -11.43 0.21
N TRP A 60 -5.28 -11.10 0.21
CA TRP A 60 -5.81 -10.04 1.08
C TRP A 60 -6.02 -10.53 2.51
N ASP A 61 -5.44 -9.80 3.47
CA ASP A 61 -5.77 -9.92 4.90
C ASP A 61 -6.67 -8.77 5.34
N ILE A 62 -6.36 -7.55 4.90
CA ILE A 62 -7.18 -6.36 5.13
C ILE A 62 -7.26 -5.62 3.81
N GLU A 63 -8.42 -5.64 3.18
CA GLU A 63 -8.64 -4.90 1.95
C GLU A 63 -8.79 -3.41 2.23
N PRO A 64 -8.37 -2.54 1.30
CA PRO A 64 -8.54 -1.10 1.49
C PRO A 64 -10.04 -0.76 1.53
N ASP A 65 -10.42 0.06 2.52
CA ASP A 65 -11.78 0.55 2.65
C ASP A 65 -12.00 1.66 1.61
N GLU A 66 -12.81 1.39 0.60
CA GLU A 66 -13.06 2.32 -0.48
C GLU A 66 -13.76 3.60 -0.01
N SER A 67 -14.38 3.59 1.15
CA SER A 67 -15.01 4.77 1.72
C SER A 67 -14.05 5.64 2.51
N ASP A 68 -12.84 5.17 2.81
CA ASP A 68 -11.84 5.95 3.53
C ASP A 68 -10.86 6.59 2.55
N LEU A 69 -11.01 7.89 2.34
CA LEU A 69 -10.25 8.63 1.34
C LEU A 69 -8.74 8.55 1.56
N ALA A 70 -8.28 8.71 2.81
CA ALA A 70 -6.84 8.65 3.09
C ALA A 70 -6.25 7.28 2.71
N THR A 71 -6.95 6.20 3.05
CA THR A 71 -6.54 4.84 2.68
C THR A 71 -6.44 4.70 1.16
N MET A 72 -7.43 5.19 0.43
CA MET A 72 -7.46 5.04 -1.02
C MET A 72 -6.40 5.88 -1.71
N ILE A 73 -6.09 7.06 -1.19
CA ILE A 73 -4.98 7.89 -1.71
C ILE A 73 -3.66 7.14 -1.56
N ALA A 74 -3.36 6.65 -0.35
CA ALA A 74 -2.11 5.93 -0.09
C ALA A 74 -2.01 4.66 -0.92
N TYR A 75 -3.09 3.88 -0.98
CA TYR A 75 -3.13 2.64 -1.74
C TYR A 75 -2.88 2.89 -3.23
N SER A 76 -3.55 3.90 -3.81
CA SER A 76 -3.40 4.24 -5.23
C SER A 76 -1.97 4.64 -5.57
N ILE A 77 -1.34 5.43 -4.70
CA ILE A 77 0.05 5.85 -4.91
C ILE A 77 0.99 4.65 -4.88
N CYS A 78 0.78 3.71 -3.95
CA CYS A 78 1.58 2.48 -3.90
C CYS A 78 1.43 1.67 -5.18
N LEU A 79 0.21 1.52 -5.69
CA LEU A 79 -0.01 0.78 -6.92
C LEU A 79 0.65 1.46 -8.12
N GLU A 80 0.52 2.77 -8.24
CA GLU A 80 1.15 3.51 -9.35
C GLU A 80 2.67 3.43 -9.30
N SER A 81 3.25 3.46 -8.12
CA SER A 81 4.70 3.52 -7.95
C SER A 81 5.38 2.16 -8.06
N TYR A 82 4.74 1.09 -7.62
CA TYR A 82 5.41 -0.21 -7.46
C TYR A 82 4.71 -1.38 -8.16
N ASN A 83 3.46 -1.26 -8.48
CA ASN A 83 2.72 -2.37 -9.08
C ASN A 83 2.70 -2.29 -10.60
#